data_066b8d5229514a9964638bc55633f946
#
_entry.id   066b8d5229514a9964638bc55633f946
#
_cell.length_a   1.000
_cell.length_b   1.000
_cell.length_c   1.000
_cell.angle_alpha   90.00
_cell.angle_beta   90.00
_cell.angle_gamma   90.00
#
_symmetry.space_group_name_H-M   'P 1'
#
loop_
_entity.id
_entity.type
_entity.pdbx_description
1 polymer ?
#
loop_
_entity_poly.entity_id
_entity_poly.type
_entity_poly.pdbx_seq_one_letter_code
_entity_poly.pdbx_strand_id
1 'polypeptide(L)'
;MAGPPRPPDKVFLNIPYDKQFQSLCLAYICGISTFGFVPKATLEIPGGSRRLDRIFKLIQNCRFSVHDLSRVELDKKRPPTPRFNMPFELGLSVAWDRMGRKKHTWFVYERVERRLAKSMSDLNGTDPYIHGGTVAGVFRELCSAFTRPGRQPSIQQMQKVYQDVEKHLPEILRRAGAKSIFNARVFRDICVIASASADKTVQ
;
A
#
# COMPACT_ATOMS: atom_id res chain seq x y z
N MET A 1 -30.06 14.44 -14.75
CA MET A 1 -29.88 13.27 -13.86
C MET A 1 -28.38 13.04 -13.66
N ALA A 2 -27.91 13.05 -12.44
CA ALA A 2 -26.51 12.67 -12.16
C ALA A 2 -26.32 11.19 -12.52
N GLY A 3 -25.31 10.88 -13.33
CA GLY A 3 -24.97 9.50 -13.67
C GLY A 3 -24.59 8.69 -12.40
N PRO A 4 -24.56 7.35 -12.49
CA PRO A 4 -24.19 6.52 -11.34
C PRO A 4 -22.82 6.94 -10.78
N PRO A 5 -22.64 6.93 -9.45
CA PRO A 5 -21.39 7.35 -8.83
C PRO A 5 -20.22 6.51 -9.36
N ARG A 6 -19.14 7.18 -9.71
CA ARG A 6 -17.94 6.51 -10.21
C ARG A 6 -17.38 5.58 -9.14
N PRO A 7 -17.03 4.33 -9.47
CA PRO A 7 -16.44 3.41 -8.51
C PRO A 7 -15.13 4.00 -7.92
N PRO A 8 -14.83 3.73 -6.66
CA PRO A 8 -13.64 4.27 -6.00
C PRO A 8 -12.35 3.84 -6.69
N ASP A 9 -11.40 4.75 -6.76
CA ASP A 9 -10.08 4.47 -7.31
C ASP A 9 -9.34 3.41 -6.47
N LYS A 10 -8.59 2.54 -7.15
CA LYS A 10 -7.80 1.47 -6.51
C LYS A 10 -6.35 1.91 -6.38
N VAL A 11 -5.72 1.49 -5.27
CA VAL A 11 -4.31 1.74 -4.98
C VAL A 11 -3.58 0.40 -4.81
N PHE A 12 -2.64 0.10 -5.68
CA PHE A 12 -1.79 -1.07 -5.54
C PHE A 12 -0.74 -0.84 -4.44
N LEU A 13 -0.67 -1.75 -3.47
CA LEU A 13 0.30 -1.76 -2.39
C LEU A 13 1.42 -2.76 -2.70
N ASN A 14 2.57 -2.24 -3.08
CA ASN A 14 3.82 -2.98 -3.20
C ASN A 14 4.67 -2.70 -1.96
N ILE A 15 4.44 -3.49 -0.93
CA ILE A 15 5.03 -3.33 0.41
C ILE A 15 5.60 -4.65 0.91
N PRO A 16 6.56 -4.62 1.87
CA PRO A 16 7.12 -5.83 2.46
C PRO A 16 6.07 -6.67 3.21
N TYR A 17 6.03 -7.98 2.97
CA TYR A 17 5.17 -8.92 3.68
C TYR A 17 5.97 -9.68 4.73
N ASP A 18 6.30 -8.99 5.82
CA ASP A 18 6.98 -9.59 6.97
C ASP A 18 6.45 -9.04 8.30
N LYS A 19 6.71 -9.78 9.39
CA LYS A 19 6.18 -9.45 10.72
C LYS A 19 6.59 -8.04 11.20
N GLN A 20 7.80 -7.59 10.86
CA GLN A 20 8.29 -6.27 11.29
C GLN A 20 7.58 -5.14 10.56
N PHE A 21 7.02 -5.40 9.36
CA PHE A 21 6.30 -4.43 8.57
C PHE A 21 4.78 -4.44 8.81
N GLN A 22 4.28 -5.30 9.70
CA GLN A 22 2.83 -5.50 9.91
C GLN A 22 2.11 -4.21 10.27
N SER A 23 2.62 -3.42 11.22
CA SER A 23 2.00 -2.16 11.64
C SER A 23 1.97 -1.11 10.53
N LEU A 24 3.03 -1.02 9.72
CA LEU A 24 3.07 -0.11 8.57
C LEU A 24 2.11 -0.58 7.46
N CYS A 25 2.00 -1.89 7.23
CA CYS A 25 1.02 -2.45 6.30
C CYS A 25 -0.41 -2.05 6.69
N LEU A 26 -0.77 -2.19 7.98
CA LEU A 26 -2.06 -1.74 8.50
C LEU A 26 -2.24 -0.23 8.32
N ALA A 27 -1.20 0.56 8.56
CA ALA A 27 -1.25 2.02 8.37
C ALA A 27 -1.52 2.39 6.90
N TYR A 28 -0.87 1.74 5.94
CA TYR A 28 -1.16 1.95 4.52
C TYR A 28 -2.62 1.60 4.17
N ILE A 29 -3.11 0.44 4.63
CA ILE A 29 -4.49 0.03 4.37
C ILE A 29 -5.47 1.05 4.96
N CYS A 30 -5.32 1.41 6.23
CA CYS A 30 -6.21 2.32 6.94
C CYS A 30 -6.16 3.73 6.35
N GLY A 31 -4.97 4.28 6.12
CA GLY A 31 -4.80 5.60 5.54
C GLY A 31 -5.42 5.71 4.14
N ILE A 32 -5.14 4.77 3.26
CA ILE A 32 -5.70 4.73 1.90
C ILE A 32 -7.22 4.60 1.93
N SER A 33 -7.76 3.73 2.81
CA SER A 33 -9.21 3.59 3.00
C SER A 33 -9.86 4.88 3.49
N THR A 34 -9.17 5.67 4.34
CA THR A 34 -9.67 6.94 4.86
C THR A 34 -9.83 7.99 3.75
N PHE A 35 -8.99 7.97 2.71
CA PHE A 35 -9.22 8.74 1.49
C PHE A 35 -10.40 8.22 0.64
N GLY A 36 -11.01 7.09 1.00
CA GLY A 36 -12.06 6.42 0.21
C GLY A 36 -11.51 5.73 -1.04
N PHE A 37 -10.23 5.38 -1.05
CA PHE A 37 -9.64 4.51 -2.05
C PHE A 37 -9.71 3.05 -1.62
N VAL A 38 -9.55 2.13 -2.58
CA VAL A 38 -9.55 0.68 -2.32
C VAL A 38 -8.13 0.14 -2.38
N PRO A 39 -7.53 -0.24 -1.24
CA PRO A 39 -6.23 -0.92 -1.23
C PRO A 39 -6.29 -2.24 -1.98
N LYS A 40 -5.26 -2.54 -2.76
CA LYS A 40 -5.07 -3.79 -3.50
C LYS A 40 -3.66 -4.32 -3.29
N ALA A 41 -3.53 -5.64 -3.10
CA ALA A 41 -2.23 -6.28 -2.89
C ALA A 41 -2.13 -7.61 -3.65
N THR A 42 -0.92 -8.06 -3.90
CA THR A 42 -0.67 -9.36 -4.55
C THR A 42 -1.16 -10.55 -3.74
N LEU A 43 -1.49 -10.34 -2.46
CA LEU A 43 -2.09 -11.35 -1.58
C LEU A 43 -3.46 -11.83 -2.04
N GLU A 44 -4.25 -10.96 -2.70
CA GLU A 44 -5.63 -11.26 -3.11
C GLU A 44 -5.74 -12.16 -4.34
N ILE A 45 -4.63 -12.48 -4.98
CA ILE A 45 -4.66 -13.11 -6.28
C ILE A 45 -4.45 -14.63 -6.19
N PRO A 46 -5.39 -15.47 -6.71
CA PRO A 46 -5.28 -16.92 -6.68
C PRO A 46 -3.98 -17.45 -7.31
N GLY A 47 -3.44 -18.55 -6.76
CA GLY A 47 -2.13 -19.10 -7.13
C GLY A 47 -1.99 -19.69 -8.56
N GLY A 48 -3.07 -19.81 -9.32
CA GLY A 48 -3.10 -20.55 -10.59
C GLY A 48 -2.49 -19.85 -11.82
N SER A 49 -2.18 -18.55 -11.78
CA SER A 49 -1.54 -17.82 -12.87
C SER A 49 -0.11 -17.41 -12.51
N ARG A 50 0.73 -17.14 -13.51
CA ARG A 50 2.10 -16.66 -13.28
C ARG A 50 2.09 -15.40 -12.42
N ARG A 51 2.92 -15.34 -11.37
CA ARG A 51 2.95 -14.24 -10.42
C ARG A 51 3.15 -12.88 -11.11
N LEU A 52 4.02 -12.81 -12.10
CA LEU A 52 4.31 -11.59 -12.84
C LEU A 52 3.08 -11.06 -13.58
N ASP A 53 2.32 -11.92 -14.26
CA ASP A 53 1.11 -11.53 -14.99
C ASP A 53 0.06 -10.91 -14.04
N ARG A 54 0.00 -11.45 -12.83
CA ARG A 54 -0.91 -10.97 -11.77
C ARG A 54 -0.52 -9.60 -11.26
N ILE A 55 0.78 -9.38 -11.01
CA ILE A 55 1.32 -8.08 -10.59
C ILE A 55 1.01 -7.05 -11.68
N PHE A 56 1.26 -7.39 -12.92
CA PHE A 56 1.01 -6.47 -14.04
C PHE A 56 -0.47 -6.13 -14.18
N LYS A 57 -1.37 -7.11 -14.06
CA LYS A 57 -2.83 -6.87 -14.02
C LYS A 57 -3.25 -5.97 -12.87
N LEU A 58 -2.64 -6.10 -11.69
CA LEU A 58 -2.92 -5.20 -10.56
C LEU A 58 -2.53 -3.75 -10.90
N ILE A 59 -1.32 -3.53 -11.41
CA ILE A 59 -0.84 -2.21 -11.84
C ILE A 59 -1.81 -1.61 -12.86
N GLN A 60 -2.19 -2.37 -13.90
CA GLN A 60 -3.11 -1.94 -14.94
C GLN A 60 -4.51 -1.56 -14.45
N ASN A 61 -4.97 -2.20 -13.36
CA ASN A 61 -6.31 -2.00 -12.81
C ASN A 61 -6.34 -0.99 -11.64
N CYS A 62 -5.19 -0.48 -11.22
CA CYS A 62 -5.08 0.52 -10.19
C CYS A 62 -4.73 1.88 -10.78
N ARG A 63 -5.38 2.94 -10.29
CA ARG A 63 -5.05 4.32 -10.66
C ARG A 63 -3.76 4.79 -10.02
N PHE A 64 -3.47 4.27 -8.83
CA PHE A 64 -2.31 4.62 -8.05
C PHE A 64 -1.54 3.37 -7.63
N SER A 65 -0.26 3.51 -7.39
CA SER A 65 0.55 2.50 -6.69
C SER A 65 1.45 3.15 -5.64
N VAL A 66 1.57 2.48 -4.51
CA VAL A 66 2.48 2.82 -3.41
C VAL A 66 3.55 1.74 -3.35
N HIS A 67 4.81 2.15 -3.43
CA HIS A 67 5.97 1.27 -3.41
C HIS A 67 6.85 1.61 -2.22
N ASP A 68 6.84 0.77 -1.20
CA ASP A 68 7.68 0.94 -0.01
C ASP A 68 8.99 0.16 -0.18
N LEU A 69 10.08 0.90 -0.32
CA LEU A 69 11.41 0.36 -0.54
C LEU A 69 12.25 0.24 0.73
N SER A 70 11.60 0.29 1.91
CA SER A 70 12.31 0.31 3.20
C SER A 70 13.06 -0.98 3.55
N ARG A 71 12.75 -2.09 2.90
CA ARG A 71 13.36 -3.41 3.16
C ARG A 71 14.44 -3.74 2.14
N VAL A 72 15.62 -3.21 2.36
CA VAL A 72 16.81 -3.40 1.50
C VAL A 72 17.91 -4.24 2.15
N GLU A 73 17.73 -4.62 3.41
CA GLU A 73 18.73 -5.42 4.12
C GLU A 73 18.86 -6.83 3.51
N LEU A 74 20.06 -7.35 3.56
CA LEU A 74 20.33 -8.75 3.21
C LEU A 74 19.54 -9.69 4.13
N ASP A 75 19.02 -10.76 3.58
CA ASP A 75 18.43 -11.81 4.41
C ASP A 75 19.53 -12.60 5.15
N LYS A 76 19.13 -13.39 6.16
CA LYS A 76 20.06 -14.21 6.98
C LYS A 76 20.36 -15.58 6.35
N LYS A 77 19.78 -15.87 5.16
CA LYS A 77 20.00 -17.13 4.44
C LYS A 77 21.29 -17.05 3.63
N ARG A 78 21.85 -18.18 3.28
CA ARG A 78 23.04 -18.24 2.42
C ARG A 78 22.63 -18.56 0.98
N PRO A 79 23.14 -17.86 -0.03
CA PRO A 79 23.88 -16.58 0.08
C PRO A 79 22.97 -15.43 0.55
N PRO A 80 23.47 -14.52 1.40
CA PRO A 80 22.69 -13.35 1.84
C PRO A 80 22.26 -12.52 0.63
N THR A 81 20.96 -12.30 0.47
CA THR A 81 20.42 -11.68 -0.74
C THR A 81 19.43 -10.58 -0.38
N PRO A 82 19.52 -9.39 -0.99
CA PRO A 82 18.53 -8.34 -0.81
C PRO A 82 17.23 -8.70 -1.54
N ARG A 83 16.13 -8.09 -1.11
CA ARG A 83 14.82 -8.28 -1.75
C ARG A 83 14.65 -7.31 -2.92
N PHE A 84 14.81 -7.80 -4.14
CA PHE A 84 14.64 -7.00 -5.35
C PHE A 84 13.18 -6.90 -5.84
N ASN A 85 12.23 -7.60 -5.23
CA ASN A 85 10.84 -7.61 -5.70
C ASN A 85 10.20 -6.22 -5.70
N MET A 86 10.36 -5.44 -4.62
CA MET A 86 9.76 -4.11 -4.53
C MET A 86 10.32 -3.15 -5.59
N PRO A 87 11.64 -3.02 -5.79
CA PRO A 87 12.20 -2.23 -6.89
C PRO A 87 11.76 -2.70 -8.27
N PHE A 88 11.70 -4.01 -8.49
CA PHE A 88 11.25 -4.57 -9.76
C PHE A 88 9.78 -4.20 -10.06
N GLU A 89 8.88 -4.36 -9.10
CA GLU A 89 7.47 -4.00 -9.22
C GLU A 89 7.26 -2.48 -9.39
N LEU A 90 8.12 -1.65 -8.77
CA LEU A 90 8.16 -0.21 -9.04
C LEU A 90 8.53 0.06 -10.51
N GLY A 91 9.58 -0.59 -11.03
CA GLY A 91 9.97 -0.44 -12.45
C GLY A 91 8.84 -0.76 -13.41
N LEU A 92 8.02 -1.79 -13.12
CA LEU A 92 6.82 -2.10 -13.92
C LEU A 92 5.77 -0.99 -13.85
N SER A 93 5.57 -0.37 -12.69
CA SER A 93 4.62 0.76 -12.53
C SER A 93 5.09 2.00 -13.26
N VAL A 94 6.39 2.31 -13.20
CA VAL A 94 7.02 3.42 -13.95
C VAL A 94 6.87 3.20 -15.45
N ALA A 95 7.16 1.99 -15.94
CA ALA A 95 7.02 1.65 -17.35
C ALA A 95 5.56 1.78 -17.81
N TRP A 96 4.60 1.30 -16.99
CA TRP A 96 3.18 1.40 -17.31
C TRP A 96 2.71 2.85 -17.41
N ASP A 97 3.11 3.71 -16.48
CA ASP A 97 2.81 5.14 -16.50
C ASP A 97 3.37 5.80 -17.77
N ARG A 98 4.62 5.53 -18.13
CA ARG A 98 5.27 6.05 -19.34
C ARG A 98 4.61 5.60 -20.64
N MET A 99 4.00 4.44 -20.67
CA MET A 99 3.24 3.97 -21.85
C MET A 99 1.97 4.81 -22.12
N GLY A 100 1.49 5.58 -21.15
CA GLY A 100 0.38 6.53 -21.31
C GLY A 100 -0.99 5.93 -21.67
N ARG A 101 -1.13 4.60 -21.65
CA ARG A 101 -2.38 3.90 -22.07
C ARG A 101 -3.55 4.13 -21.12
N LYS A 102 -3.25 4.32 -19.82
CA LYS A 102 -4.22 4.67 -18.78
C LYS A 102 -3.52 5.56 -17.77
N LYS A 103 -4.26 6.50 -17.19
CA LYS A 103 -3.73 7.35 -16.12
C LYS A 103 -3.34 6.48 -14.92
N HIS A 104 -2.07 6.42 -14.63
CA HIS A 104 -1.49 5.76 -13.47
C HIS A 104 -0.52 6.73 -12.80
N THR A 105 -0.46 6.71 -11.47
CA THR A 105 0.50 7.52 -10.72
C THR A 105 1.12 6.63 -9.66
N TRP A 106 2.44 6.64 -9.56
CA TRP A 106 3.19 5.84 -8.62
C TRP A 106 3.87 6.73 -7.58
N PHE A 107 3.97 6.24 -6.36
CA PHE A 107 4.58 6.93 -5.22
C PHE A 107 5.60 6.01 -4.58
N VAL A 108 6.79 6.55 -4.30
CA VAL A 108 7.87 5.83 -3.61
C VAL A 108 7.89 6.26 -2.14
N TYR A 109 7.87 5.28 -1.27
CA TYR A 109 7.99 5.47 0.17
C TYR A 109 9.28 4.84 0.66
N GLU A 110 9.88 5.48 1.66
CA GLU A 110 11.15 5.04 2.21
C GLU A 110 11.21 5.33 3.72
N ARG A 111 11.94 4.50 4.43
CA ARG A 111 12.16 4.69 5.86
C ARG A 111 13.21 5.77 6.13
N VAL A 112 14.25 5.84 5.29
CA VAL A 112 15.47 6.63 5.50
C VAL A 112 15.73 7.52 4.30
N GLU A 113 16.03 8.78 4.57
CA GLU A 113 16.39 9.76 3.54
C GLU A 113 17.61 9.32 2.71
N ARG A 114 17.68 9.82 1.48
CA ARG A 114 18.80 9.67 0.53
C ARG A 114 19.15 8.24 0.11
N ARG A 115 18.44 7.21 0.64
CA ARG A 115 18.74 5.81 0.29
C ARG A 115 18.31 5.47 -1.13
N LEU A 116 17.20 6.02 -1.61
CA LEU A 116 16.72 5.82 -2.99
C LEU A 116 17.77 6.29 -4.00
N ALA A 117 18.27 7.52 -3.87
CA ALA A 117 19.28 8.08 -4.78
C ALA A 117 20.58 7.25 -4.81
N LYS A 118 20.94 6.62 -3.68
CA LYS A 118 22.13 5.76 -3.58
C LYS A 118 21.91 4.38 -4.21
N SER A 119 20.70 3.82 -4.13
CA SER A 119 20.42 2.44 -4.57
C SER A 119 19.78 2.34 -5.94
N MET A 120 19.10 3.40 -6.39
CA MET A 120 18.37 3.48 -7.66
C MET A 120 18.60 4.85 -8.32
N SER A 121 19.84 5.11 -8.74
CA SER A 121 20.28 6.40 -9.32
C SER A 121 19.47 6.84 -10.55
N ASP A 122 18.90 5.88 -11.30
CA ASP A 122 18.07 6.17 -12.48
C ASP A 122 16.72 6.82 -12.12
N LEU A 123 16.34 6.79 -10.85
CA LEU A 123 15.18 7.51 -10.33
C LEU A 123 15.55 8.87 -9.69
N ASN A 124 16.75 9.39 -9.95
CA ASN A 124 17.13 10.72 -9.51
C ASN A 124 16.14 11.76 -10.03
N GLY A 125 15.74 12.68 -9.14
CA GLY A 125 14.64 13.62 -9.41
C GLY A 125 13.26 13.12 -8.93
N THR A 126 13.19 11.91 -8.36
CA THR A 126 12.01 11.43 -7.64
C THR A 126 12.26 11.57 -6.15
N ASP A 127 11.48 12.41 -5.47
CA ASP A 127 11.55 12.56 -4.02
C ASP A 127 10.71 11.49 -3.34
N PRO A 128 11.30 10.56 -2.57
CA PRO A 128 10.55 9.58 -1.84
C PRO A 128 9.86 10.20 -0.61
N TYR A 129 8.71 9.68 -0.26
CA TYR A 129 7.97 10.02 0.96
C TYR A 129 8.60 9.30 2.16
N ILE A 130 9.18 10.07 3.10
CA ILE A 130 9.99 9.54 4.20
C ILE A 130 9.15 9.36 5.47
N HIS A 131 8.75 8.14 5.76
CA HIS A 131 7.87 7.82 6.90
C HIS A 131 8.62 7.50 8.22
N GLY A 132 9.94 7.40 8.21
CA GLY A 132 10.74 7.13 9.42
C GLY A 132 10.48 5.78 10.09
N GLY A 133 9.78 4.86 9.43
CA GLY A 133 9.42 3.55 9.99
C GLY A 133 8.28 3.61 11.03
N THR A 134 7.47 4.65 11.05
CA THR A 134 6.38 4.84 12.03
C THR A 134 5.01 4.92 11.36
N VAL A 135 3.96 4.47 12.07
CA VAL A 135 2.56 4.56 11.62
C VAL A 135 2.17 6.03 11.38
N ALA A 136 2.51 6.92 12.29
CA ALA A 136 2.25 8.36 12.15
C ALA A 136 2.99 8.96 10.94
N GLY A 137 4.21 8.51 10.69
CA GLY A 137 4.98 8.88 9.50
C GLY A 137 4.29 8.46 8.21
N VAL A 138 3.80 7.22 8.13
CA VAL A 138 3.02 6.76 6.97
C VAL A 138 1.78 7.64 6.75
N PHE A 139 1.03 7.99 7.78
CA PHE A 139 -0.14 8.85 7.64
C PHE A 139 0.21 10.25 7.16
N ARG A 140 1.27 10.87 7.70
CA ARG A 140 1.77 12.16 7.26
C ARG A 140 2.13 12.12 5.77
N GLU A 141 2.88 11.13 5.36
CA GLU A 141 3.33 11.02 3.98
C GLU A 141 2.18 10.64 3.01
N LEU A 142 1.17 9.89 3.45
CA LEU A 142 -0.04 9.69 2.67
C LEU A 142 -0.83 10.99 2.44
N CYS A 143 -0.89 11.87 3.45
CA CYS A 143 -1.48 13.20 3.29
C CYS A 143 -0.71 14.08 2.31
N SER A 144 0.61 13.93 2.24
CA SER A 144 1.46 14.65 1.28
C SER A 144 1.33 14.11 -0.15
N ALA A 145 1.19 12.78 -0.30
CA ALA A 145 1.10 12.11 -1.59
C ALA A 145 -0.27 12.22 -2.24
N PHE A 146 -1.33 12.11 -1.45
CA PHE A 146 -2.70 12.09 -1.95
C PHE A 146 -3.43 13.38 -1.62
N THR A 147 -3.84 14.10 -2.68
CA THR A 147 -4.76 15.22 -2.56
C THR A 147 -6.08 14.84 -3.23
N ARG A 148 -7.19 14.88 -2.49
CA ARG A 148 -8.51 14.53 -3.02
C ARG A 148 -9.53 15.62 -2.72
N PRO A 149 -10.01 16.36 -3.72
CA PRO A 149 -11.09 17.33 -3.53
C PRO A 149 -12.30 16.67 -2.85
N GLY A 150 -12.83 17.33 -1.83
CA GLY A 150 -14.02 16.86 -1.10
C GLY A 150 -13.81 15.74 -0.08
N ARG A 151 -12.61 15.12 -0.02
CA ARG A 151 -12.28 14.11 1.00
C ARG A 151 -10.78 14.13 1.32
N GLN A 152 -10.37 15.08 2.13
CA GLN A 152 -8.99 15.21 2.61
C GLN A 152 -8.95 14.86 4.10
N PRO A 153 -8.66 13.57 4.46
CA PRO A 153 -8.69 13.15 5.85
C PRO A 153 -7.51 13.74 6.64
N SER A 154 -7.75 13.97 7.94
CA SER A 154 -6.69 14.32 8.87
C SER A 154 -5.92 13.08 9.35
N ILE A 155 -4.70 13.28 9.87
CA ILE A 155 -3.90 12.22 10.51
C ILE A 155 -4.68 11.59 11.68
N GLN A 156 -5.43 12.38 12.44
CA GLN A 156 -6.25 11.90 13.57
C GLN A 156 -7.38 10.96 13.09
N GLN A 157 -8.01 11.26 11.97
CA GLN A 157 -9.01 10.39 11.37
C GLN A 157 -8.40 9.06 10.91
N MET A 158 -7.23 9.08 10.29
CA MET A 158 -6.49 7.85 9.93
C MET A 158 -6.11 7.03 11.16
N GLN A 159 -5.64 7.70 12.22
CA GLN A 159 -5.30 7.05 13.49
C GLN A 159 -6.51 6.36 14.13
N LYS A 160 -7.68 6.99 14.08
CA LYS A 160 -8.93 6.41 14.58
C LYS A 160 -9.34 5.14 13.81
N VAL A 161 -9.25 5.18 12.48
CA VAL A 161 -9.51 4.01 11.62
C VAL A 161 -8.51 2.89 11.92
N TYR A 162 -7.24 3.23 12.11
CA TYR A 162 -6.19 2.28 12.45
C TYR A 162 -6.47 1.57 13.79
N GLN A 163 -6.81 2.32 14.83
CA GLN A 163 -7.16 1.78 16.15
C GLN A 163 -8.39 0.86 16.09
N ASP A 164 -9.38 1.23 15.28
CA ASP A 164 -10.58 0.40 15.10
C ASP A 164 -10.23 -0.93 14.41
N VAL A 165 -9.39 -0.90 13.39
CA VAL A 165 -8.89 -2.13 12.73
C VAL A 165 -8.06 -2.98 13.69
N GLU A 166 -7.14 -2.37 14.48
CA GLU A 166 -6.34 -3.10 15.47
C GLU A 166 -7.22 -3.82 16.50
N LYS A 167 -8.28 -3.18 16.95
CA LYS A 167 -9.26 -3.77 17.89
C LYS A 167 -9.93 -5.03 17.32
N HIS A 168 -10.23 -5.05 16.04
CA HIS A 168 -10.88 -6.17 15.37
C HIS A 168 -9.90 -7.26 14.89
N LEU A 169 -8.61 -6.95 14.83
CA LEU A 169 -7.60 -7.82 14.24
C LEU A 169 -7.52 -9.23 14.87
N PRO A 170 -7.59 -9.41 16.21
CA PRO A 170 -7.56 -10.75 16.81
C PRO A 170 -8.70 -11.63 16.31
N GLU A 171 -9.91 -11.06 16.20
CA GLU A 171 -11.08 -11.78 15.73
C GLU A 171 -11.00 -12.11 14.22
N ILE A 172 -10.49 -11.20 13.40
CA ILE A 172 -10.23 -11.44 11.97
C ILE A 172 -9.27 -12.62 11.79
N LEU A 173 -8.16 -12.63 12.53
CA LEU A 173 -7.17 -13.70 12.48
C LEU A 173 -7.78 -15.04 12.93
N ARG A 174 -8.55 -15.03 14.02
CA ARG A 174 -9.22 -16.22 14.54
C ARG A 174 -10.21 -16.80 13.52
N ARG A 175 -11.06 -15.98 12.93
CA ARG A 175 -12.06 -16.40 11.91
C ARG A 175 -11.41 -16.93 10.63
N ALA A 176 -10.27 -16.38 10.26
CA ALA A 176 -9.53 -16.82 9.09
C ALA A 176 -8.65 -18.06 9.35
N GLY A 177 -8.47 -18.49 10.62
CA GLY A 177 -7.53 -19.53 11.00
C GLY A 177 -6.08 -19.14 10.66
N ALA A 178 -5.76 -17.85 10.64
CA ALA A 178 -4.50 -17.32 10.16
C ALA A 178 -3.62 -16.78 11.30
N LYS A 179 -2.29 -16.97 11.16
CA LYS A 179 -1.30 -16.47 12.13
C LYS A 179 -0.70 -15.13 11.73
N SER A 180 -1.07 -14.59 10.57
CA SER A 180 -0.48 -13.38 10.00
C SER A 180 -1.51 -12.61 9.19
N ILE A 181 -1.37 -11.28 9.14
CA ILE A 181 -2.17 -10.40 8.28
C ILE A 181 -1.85 -10.60 6.79
N PHE A 182 -0.73 -11.22 6.45
CA PHE A 182 -0.30 -11.47 5.07
C PHE A 182 -0.96 -12.72 4.47
N ASN A 183 -2.25 -12.81 4.65
CA ASN A 183 -3.15 -13.83 4.13
C ASN A 183 -4.26 -13.15 3.31
N ALA A 184 -4.65 -13.73 2.19
CA ALA A 184 -5.63 -13.13 1.26
C ALA A 184 -6.98 -12.80 1.92
N ARG A 185 -7.51 -13.72 2.75
CA ARG A 185 -8.77 -13.52 3.45
C ARG A 185 -8.65 -12.42 4.51
N VAL A 186 -7.60 -12.49 5.34
CA VAL A 186 -7.32 -11.50 6.37
C VAL A 186 -7.16 -10.10 5.78
N PHE A 187 -6.39 -9.98 4.69
CA PHE A 187 -6.22 -8.71 4.00
C PHE A 187 -7.55 -8.11 3.53
N ARG A 188 -8.43 -8.92 2.94
CA ARG A 188 -9.79 -8.48 2.54
C ARG A 188 -10.62 -8.02 3.72
N ASP A 189 -10.65 -8.81 4.79
CA ASP A 189 -11.44 -8.49 5.98
C ASP A 189 -10.96 -7.18 6.62
N ILE A 190 -9.63 -6.96 6.68
CA ILE A 190 -9.04 -5.69 7.12
C ILE A 190 -9.49 -4.53 6.23
N CYS A 191 -9.44 -4.69 4.91
CA CYS A 191 -9.86 -3.63 3.97
C CYS A 191 -11.35 -3.28 4.14
N VAL A 192 -12.21 -4.27 4.36
CA VAL A 192 -13.65 -4.08 4.60
C VAL A 192 -13.89 -3.27 5.89
N ILE A 193 -13.23 -3.65 6.99
CA ILE A 193 -13.37 -2.94 8.27
C ILE A 193 -12.79 -1.53 8.17
N ALA A 194 -11.61 -1.36 7.55
CA ALA A 194 -11.01 -0.06 7.36
C ALA A 194 -11.89 0.88 6.53
N SER A 195 -12.52 0.39 5.47
CA SER A 195 -13.46 1.18 4.66
C SER A 195 -14.69 1.58 5.46
N ALA A 196 -15.32 0.63 6.16
CA ALA A 196 -16.51 0.90 6.97
C ALA A 196 -16.23 1.89 8.13
N SER A 197 -15.06 1.77 8.77
CA SER A 197 -14.62 2.70 9.82
C SER A 197 -14.30 4.08 9.24
N ALA A 198 -13.68 4.15 8.08
CA ALA A 198 -13.36 5.39 7.38
C ALA A 198 -14.63 6.18 7.01
N ASP A 199 -15.66 5.51 6.52
CA ASP A 199 -16.92 6.17 6.14
C ASP A 199 -17.65 6.77 7.35
N LYS A 200 -17.53 6.16 8.54
CA LYS A 200 -18.06 6.72 9.79
C LYS A 200 -17.22 7.89 10.35
N THR A 201 -15.93 7.93 10.02
CA THR A 201 -14.98 8.86 10.64
C THR A 201 -14.82 10.15 9.83
N VAL A 202 -15.06 10.12 8.51
CA VAL A 202 -14.83 11.24 7.56
C VAL A 202 -16.15 11.92 7.18
N GLN A 203 -17.28 11.48 7.75
CA GLN A 203 -18.53 12.25 7.70
C GLN A 203 -18.40 13.48 8.58
#